data_cd34c978b506c9728c225a27d28c5859
#
_entry.id   cd34c978b506c9728c225a27d28c5859
#
_cell.length_a   1.000
_cell.length_b   1.000
_cell.length_c   1.000
_cell.angle_alpha   90.00
_cell.angle_beta   90.00
_cell.angle_gamma   90.00
#
_symmetry.space_group_name_H-M   'P 1'
#
loop_
_entity.id
_entity.type
_entity.pdbx_description
1 polymer ?
#
loop_
_entity_poly.entity_id
_entity_poly.type
_entity_poly.pdbx_seq_one_letter_code
_entity_poly.pdbx_strand_id
1 'polypeptide(L)'
;ILTGLVKQIRKKNGIKMNPHHTMLIHIQWRNDDQSKTKQAVERLFDDWKVAAESRLRSDSTRDELQRKLKEKWEQDYDSTHESWSQILEELSIPEDENGWLGSVEIRMINSLNSEEKLDYDNHPDGLNVIAIGGNKLSRGLTLEGLTTSYFLRHTKMYDSLMQMGRWFGYRHGYEDLVKVHTSAKLLTWFQWLVEVEQHVRSDIARYAVRGMTPEELAVRIPLHSEMKIASSSKMKNAVKVYADYQGIQVQTIRLPVEDEKRLLNNLSSTT
;
A
#
# COMPACT_ATOMS: atom_id res chain seq x y z
N ILE A 1 1.27 -14.78 -2.10
CA ILE A 1 0.64 -16.12 -1.99
C ILE A 1 -0.35 -16.15 -0.82
N LEU A 2 0.08 -16.01 0.44
CA LEU A 2 -0.77 -16.18 1.63
C LEU A 2 -2.09 -15.40 1.56
N THR A 3 -2.04 -14.12 1.23
CA THR A 3 -3.23 -13.26 1.12
C THR A 3 -4.22 -13.72 0.04
N GLY A 4 -3.70 -14.27 -1.05
CA GLY A 4 -4.53 -14.81 -2.11
C GLY A 4 -5.22 -16.10 -1.71
N LEU A 5 -4.48 -17.01 -1.07
CA LEU A 5 -5.04 -18.27 -0.54
C LEU A 5 -6.14 -17.99 0.51
N VAL A 6 -5.90 -17.05 1.44
CA VAL A 6 -6.91 -16.65 2.42
C VAL A 6 -8.16 -16.11 1.72
N LYS A 7 -7.99 -15.22 0.73
CA LYS A 7 -9.15 -14.71 -0.03
C LYS A 7 -9.90 -15.82 -0.75
N GLN A 8 -9.20 -16.79 -1.31
CA GLN A 8 -9.82 -17.93 -1.96
C GLN A 8 -10.63 -18.78 -0.96
N ILE A 9 -10.08 -19.05 0.22
CA ILE A 9 -10.78 -19.76 1.31
C ILE A 9 -12.03 -18.98 1.73
N ARG A 10 -11.92 -17.67 1.94
CA ARG A 10 -13.06 -16.80 2.28
C ARG A 10 -14.13 -16.79 1.21
N LYS A 11 -13.75 -16.75 -0.06
CA LYS A 11 -14.68 -16.85 -1.20
C LYS A 11 -15.44 -18.18 -1.18
N LYS A 12 -14.74 -19.31 -0.99
CA LYS A 12 -15.36 -20.64 -0.87
C LYS A 12 -16.32 -20.73 0.32
N ASN A 13 -16.03 -20.03 1.40
CA ASN A 13 -16.87 -19.94 2.59
C ASN A 13 -18.01 -18.91 2.46
N GLY A 14 -18.21 -18.31 1.29
CA GLY A 14 -19.28 -17.37 1.03
C GLY A 14 -19.10 -15.97 1.66
N ILE A 15 -17.91 -15.62 2.13
CA ILE A 15 -17.63 -14.29 2.68
C ILE A 15 -17.67 -13.25 1.55
N LYS A 16 -18.55 -12.26 1.71
CA LYS A 16 -18.74 -11.21 0.70
C LYS A 16 -17.59 -10.20 0.76
N MET A 17 -16.81 -10.13 -0.30
CA MET A 17 -15.70 -9.18 -0.46
C MET A 17 -15.42 -8.94 -1.95
N ASN A 18 -14.51 -8.03 -2.26
CA ASN A 18 -14.02 -7.84 -3.62
C ASN A 18 -13.44 -9.16 -4.18
N PRO A 19 -13.92 -9.69 -5.32
CA PRO A 19 -13.53 -10.99 -5.84
C PRO A 19 -12.09 -11.03 -6.35
N HIS A 20 -11.53 -9.89 -6.76
CA HIS A 20 -10.19 -9.81 -7.31
C HIS A 20 -9.12 -9.89 -6.22
N HIS A 21 -7.95 -10.38 -6.60
CA HIS A 21 -6.75 -10.33 -5.76
C HIS A 21 -5.62 -9.67 -6.56
N THR A 22 -5.14 -8.55 -6.06
CA THR A 22 -4.03 -7.82 -6.68
C THR A 22 -2.88 -7.66 -5.70
N MET A 23 -1.67 -7.98 -6.17
CA MET A 23 -0.41 -7.58 -5.55
C MET A 23 0.23 -6.49 -6.41
N LEU A 24 0.69 -5.41 -5.78
CA LEU A 24 1.41 -4.33 -6.44
C LEU A 24 2.92 -4.46 -6.24
N ILE A 25 3.68 -4.40 -7.32
CA ILE A 25 5.14 -4.23 -7.29
C ILE A 25 5.49 -2.90 -7.97
N HIS A 26 5.89 -1.91 -7.18
CA HIS A 26 6.19 -0.56 -7.64
C HIS A 26 7.58 -0.13 -7.18
N ILE A 27 8.61 -0.46 -7.98
CA ILE A 27 10.01 -0.26 -7.62
C ILE A 27 10.61 0.89 -8.42
N GLN A 28 10.49 0.85 -9.74
CA GLN A 28 11.20 1.72 -10.67
C GLN A 28 10.26 2.37 -11.69
N TRP A 29 10.71 3.47 -12.29
CA TRP A 29 9.98 4.13 -13.38
C TRP A 29 10.45 3.71 -14.78
N ARG A 30 11.66 3.11 -14.88
CA ARG A 30 12.24 2.68 -16.16
C ARG A 30 11.64 1.34 -16.59
N ASN A 31 11.27 1.25 -17.87
CA ASN A 31 10.65 0.05 -18.43
C ASN A 31 11.58 -1.17 -18.39
N ASP A 32 12.88 -0.97 -18.64
CA ASP A 32 13.88 -2.06 -18.62
C ASP A 32 13.97 -2.71 -17.23
N ASP A 33 13.95 -1.89 -16.18
CA ASP A 33 13.98 -2.40 -14.80
C ASP A 33 12.68 -3.12 -14.43
N GLN A 34 11.54 -2.65 -14.97
CA GLN A 34 10.24 -3.32 -14.80
C GLN A 34 10.23 -4.68 -15.51
N SER A 35 10.79 -4.77 -16.73
CA SER A 35 10.91 -6.02 -17.47
C SER A 35 11.79 -7.04 -16.75
N LYS A 36 12.94 -6.62 -16.22
CA LYS A 36 13.81 -7.48 -15.40
C LYS A 36 13.08 -7.96 -14.14
N THR A 37 12.33 -7.06 -13.50
CA THR A 37 11.52 -7.41 -12.32
C THR A 37 10.45 -8.43 -12.67
N LYS A 38 9.73 -8.24 -13.79
CA LYS A 38 8.73 -9.20 -14.28
C LYS A 38 9.36 -10.58 -14.47
N GLN A 39 10.45 -10.68 -15.22
CA GLN A 39 11.15 -11.95 -15.46
C GLN A 39 11.61 -12.63 -14.16
N ALA A 40 12.10 -11.86 -13.18
CA ALA A 40 12.51 -12.42 -11.89
C ALA A 40 11.32 -12.95 -11.10
N VAL A 41 10.19 -12.24 -11.11
CA VAL A 41 8.95 -12.65 -10.43
C VAL A 41 8.35 -13.87 -11.11
N GLU A 42 8.32 -13.92 -12.45
CA GLU A 42 7.83 -15.07 -13.22
C GLU A 42 8.62 -16.34 -12.87
N ARG A 43 9.96 -16.29 -12.93
CA ARG A 43 10.81 -17.43 -12.58
C ARG A 43 10.54 -17.92 -11.15
N LEU A 44 10.53 -17.00 -10.19
CA LEU A 44 10.28 -17.34 -8.79
C LEU A 44 8.89 -17.96 -8.61
N PHE A 45 7.90 -17.46 -9.34
CA PHE A 45 6.53 -17.93 -9.23
C PHE A 45 6.35 -19.30 -9.89
N ASP A 46 7.02 -19.54 -11.01
CA ASP A 46 7.05 -20.84 -11.68
C ASP A 46 7.73 -21.91 -10.81
N ASP A 47 8.86 -21.58 -10.17
CA ASP A 47 9.52 -22.47 -9.21
C ASP A 47 8.57 -22.84 -8.05
N TRP A 48 7.77 -21.91 -7.58
CA TRP A 48 6.80 -22.13 -6.51
C TRP A 48 5.58 -22.94 -6.96
N LYS A 49 5.11 -22.75 -8.19
CA LYS A 49 4.06 -23.60 -8.77
C LYS A 49 4.52 -25.06 -8.81
N VAL A 50 5.69 -25.30 -9.38
CA VAL A 50 6.28 -26.65 -9.45
C VAL A 50 6.45 -27.26 -8.05
N ALA A 51 6.93 -26.46 -7.07
CA ALA A 51 7.10 -26.92 -5.70
C ALA A 51 5.77 -27.27 -5.01
N ALA A 52 4.71 -26.49 -5.25
CA ALA A 52 3.39 -26.72 -4.67
C ALA A 52 2.69 -27.95 -5.25
N GLU A 53 2.82 -28.18 -6.57
CA GLU A 53 2.19 -29.29 -7.29
C GLU A 53 2.90 -30.63 -7.08
N SER A 54 4.13 -30.64 -6.60
CA SER A 54 4.93 -31.84 -6.39
C SER A 54 4.37 -32.71 -5.26
N ARG A 55 3.29 -33.44 -5.54
CA ARG A 55 2.64 -34.38 -4.58
C ARG A 55 3.46 -35.65 -4.28
N LEU A 56 4.46 -35.99 -5.11
CA LEU A 56 5.08 -37.32 -5.15
C LEU A 56 6.55 -37.36 -4.70
N ARG A 57 7.16 -36.26 -4.33
CA ARG A 57 8.55 -36.24 -3.85
C ARG A 57 8.63 -35.44 -2.55
N SER A 58 9.33 -35.99 -1.55
CA SER A 58 9.92 -35.20 -0.48
C SER A 58 11.00 -34.31 -1.14
N ASP A 59 10.54 -33.21 -1.74
CA ASP A 59 11.42 -32.28 -2.43
C ASP A 59 11.80 -31.19 -1.42
N SER A 60 13.09 -31.04 -1.21
CA SER A 60 13.64 -30.00 -0.33
C SER A 60 13.09 -28.60 -0.66
N THR A 61 12.73 -28.35 -1.92
CA THR A 61 12.15 -27.10 -2.41
C THR A 61 10.73 -26.88 -1.90
N ARG A 62 9.91 -27.94 -1.89
CA ARG A 62 8.55 -27.89 -1.33
C ARG A 62 8.57 -27.63 0.16
N ASP A 63 9.42 -28.34 0.88
CA ASP A 63 9.57 -28.17 2.33
C ASP A 63 10.07 -26.76 2.67
N GLU A 64 10.99 -26.23 1.87
CA GLU A 64 11.47 -24.87 2.02
C GLU A 64 10.39 -23.82 1.75
N LEU A 65 9.59 -23.99 0.69
CA LEU A 65 8.46 -23.11 0.38
C LEU A 65 7.44 -23.12 1.53
N GLN A 66 7.02 -24.30 1.99
CA GLN A 66 6.07 -24.44 3.08
C GLN A 66 6.61 -23.84 4.38
N ARG A 67 7.89 -24.04 4.69
CA ARG A 67 8.54 -23.46 5.87
C ARG A 67 8.51 -21.92 5.79
N LYS A 68 8.92 -21.33 4.67
CA LYS A 68 8.92 -19.88 4.48
C LYS A 68 7.50 -19.28 4.57
N LEU A 69 6.52 -19.96 3.99
CA LEU A 69 5.12 -19.53 4.06
C LEU A 69 4.59 -19.63 5.50
N LYS A 70 4.95 -20.70 6.23
CA LYS A 70 4.53 -20.89 7.62
C LYS A 70 5.13 -19.84 8.55
N GLU A 71 6.43 -19.60 8.44
CA GLU A 71 7.11 -18.54 9.20
C GLU A 71 6.44 -17.16 8.97
N LYS A 72 6.10 -16.87 7.70
CA LYS A 72 5.44 -15.62 7.36
C LYS A 72 3.99 -15.58 7.82
N TRP A 73 3.30 -16.72 7.81
CA TRP A 73 1.96 -16.87 8.34
C TRP A 73 1.93 -16.55 9.84
N GLU A 74 2.77 -17.20 10.62
CA GLU A 74 2.87 -17.00 12.07
C GLU A 74 3.28 -15.56 12.42
N GLN A 75 4.10 -14.93 11.61
CA GLN A 75 4.53 -13.56 11.82
C GLN A 75 3.44 -12.51 11.54
N ASP A 76 2.70 -12.66 10.45
CA ASP A 76 1.88 -11.58 9.88
C ASP A 76 0.38 -11.85 9.94
N TYR A 77 -0.05 -13.12 10.07
CA TYR A 77 -1.43 -13.55 9.88
C TYR A 77 -2.00 -14.40 11.03
N ASP A 78 -1.33 -14.43 12.18
CA ASP A 78 -1.77 -15.17 13.37
C ASP A 78 -3.16 -14.71 13.89
N SER A 79 -3.54 -13.47 13.58
CA SER A 79 -4.84 -12.90 13.93
C SER A 79 -5.97 -13.19 12.94
N THR A 80 -5.72 -13.91 11.85
CA THR A 80 -6.75 -14.29 10.87
C THR A 80 -7.57 -15.45 11.39
N HIS A 81 -8.80 -15.60 10.88
CA HIS A 81 -9.69 -16.69 11.27
C HIS A 81 -9.38 -18.04 10.61
N GLU A 82 -8.58 -18.01 9.55
CA GLU A 82 -8.18 -19.19 8.80
C GLU A 82 -7.05 -19.94 9.52
N SER A 83 -7.03 -21.25 9.39
CA SER A 83 -5.96 -22.09 9.95
C SER A 83 -4.85 -22.38 8.94
N TRP A 84 -3.65 -22.66 9.44
CA TRP A 84 -2.54 -23.07 8.58
C TRP A 84 -2.86 -24.34 7.77
N SER A 85 -3.66 -25.29 8.31
CA SER A 85 -4.08 -26.49 7.59
C SER A 85 -4.95 -26.17 6.36
N GLN A 86 -5.84 -25.19 6.47
CA GLN A 86 -6.64 -24.72 5.33
C GLN A 86 -5.77 -24.06 4.26
N ILE A 87 -4.74 -23.30 4.67
CA ILE A 87 -3.77 -22.71 3.73
C ILE A 87 -3.01 -23.79 2.97
N LEU A 88 -2.54 -24.84 3.66
CA LEU A 88 -1.84 -25.95 3.01
C LEU A 88 -2.74 -26.74 2.07
N GLU A 89 -3.99 -26.97 2.44
CA GLU A 89 -4.97 -27.61 1.60
C GLU A 89 -5.18 -26.84 0.30
N GLU A 90 -5.45 -25.53 0.42
CA GLU A 90 -5.67 -24.65 -0.74
C GLU A 90 -4.41 -24.51 -1.62
N LEU A 91 -3.22 -24.41 -1.02
CA LEU A 91 -1.95 -24.35 -1.73
C LEU A 91 -1.68 -25.63 -2.56
N SER A 92 -2.18 -26.77 -2.10
CA SER A 92 -1.94 -28.10 -2.71
C SER A 92 -2.90 -28.41 -3.86
N ILE A 93 -3.88 -27.56 -4.17
CA ILE A 93 -4.79 -27.75 -5.29
C ILE A 93 -4.03 -27.46 -6.60
N PRO A 94 -3.95 -28.41 -7.55
CA PRO A 94 -3.28 -28.21 -8.83
C PRO A 94 -3.98 -27.18 -9.71
N GLU A 95 -3.27 -26.67 -10.70
CA GLU A 95 -3.79 -25.70 -11.67
C GLU A 95 -4.97 -26.24 -12.47
N ASP A 96 -4.90 -27.49 -12.92
CA ASP A 96 -5.95 -28.18 -13.67
C ASP A 96 -7.23 -28.47 -12.85
N GLU A 97 -7.12 -28.42 -11.52
CA GLU A 97 -8.23 -28.49 -10.57
C GLU A 97 -8.69 -27.11 -10.07
N ASN A 98 -8.40 -26.04 -10.80
CA ASN A 98 -8.67 -24.64 -10.42
C ASN A 98 -7.95 -24.17 -9.14
N GLY A 99 -6.73 -24.66 -8.91
CA GLY A 99 -5.89 -24.17 -7.83
C GLY A 99 -5.57 -22.69 -7.97
N TRP A 100 -5.63 -21.97 -6.85
CA TRP A 100 -5.41 -20.50 -6.85
C TRP A 100 -4.05 -20.11 -7.45
N LEU A 101 -3.01 -20.88 -7.16
CA LEU A 101 -1.64 -20.56 -7.60
C LEU A 101 -1.52 -20.55 -9.13
N GLY A 102 -2.23 -21.46 -9.81
CA GLY A 102 -2.28 -21.53 -11.28
C GLY A 102 -3.00 -20.34 -11.92
N SER A 103 -3.99 -19.78 -11.21
CA SER A 103 -4.80 -18.65 -11.72
C SER A 103 -4.11 -17.29 -11.65
N VAL A 104 -2.91 -17.19 -11.06
CA VAL A 104 -2.23 -15.89 -10.88
C VAL A 104 -1.49 -15.48 -12.15
N GLU A 105 -1.81 -14.30 -12.62
CA GLU A 105 -1.16 -13.66 -13.77
C GLU A 105 -0.14 -12.62 -13.34
N ILE A 106 0.96 -12.49 -14.07
CA ILE A 106 1.97 -11.45 -13.84
C ILE A 106 1.93 -10.46 -14.99
N ARG A 107 1.45 -9.25 -14.72
CA ARG A 107 1.23 -8.21 -15.73
C ARG A 107 2.11 -7.01 -15.50
N MET A 108 2.75 -6.51 -16.59
CA MET A 108 3.53 -5.27 -16.57
C MET A 108 2.69 -4.11 -17.10
N ILE A 109 2.37 -3.16 -16.22
CA ILE A 109 1.49 -2.03 -16.54
C ILE A 109 2.34 -0.79 -16.83
N ASN A 110 2.58 -0.52 -18.09
CA ASN A 110 3.33 0.66 -18.55
C ASN A 110 2.66 1.34 -19.75
N SER A 111 3.27 2.40 -20.25
CA SER A 111 2.72 3.19 -21.37
C SER A 111 2.91 2.51 -22.73
N LEU A 112 3.83 1.55 -22.82
CA LEU A 112 4.19 0.89 -24.10
C LEU A 112 3.29 -0.33 -24.34
N ASN A 113 2.89 -1.04 -23.28
CA ASN A 113 2.06 -2.24 -23.39
C ASN A 113 0.58 -1.89 -23.17
N SER A 114 -0.14 -1.58 -24.25
CA SER A 114 -1.58 -1.37 -24.20
C SER A 114 -2.37 -2.67 -23.97
N GLU A 115 -1.78 -3.82 -24.23
CA GLU A 115 -2.40 -5.14 -24.16
C GLU A 115 -2.47 -5.71 -22.73
N GLU A 116 -1.53 -5.34 -21.87
CA GLU A 116 -1.51 -5.78 -20.47
C GLU A 116 -2.35 -4.84 -19.56
N LYS A 117 -3.64 -4.71 -19.84
CA LYS A 117 -4.56 -3.94 -19.01
C LYS A 117 -5.07 -4.79 -17.85
N LEU A 118 -5.32 -4.13 -16.72
CA LEU A 118 -6.09 -4.74 -15.62
C LEU A 118 -7.57 -4.59 -15.98
N ASP A 119 -8.13 -5.63 -16.57
CA ASP A 119 -9.52 -5.67 -17.00
C ASP A 119 -10.35 -6.45 -16.00
N TYR A 120 -10.68 -5.81 -14.92
CA TYR A 120 -11.42 -6.44 -13.82
C TYR A 120 -12.88 -6.74 -14.21
N ASP A 121 -13.47 -5.92 -15.06
CA ASP A 121 -14.89 -6.04 -15.44
C ASP A 121 -15.16 -7.33 -16.23
N ASN A 122 -14.19 -7.81 -17.00
CA ASN A 122 -14.29 -9.06 -17.75
C ASN A 122 -13.95 -10.32 -16.92
N HIS A 123 -13.67 -10.16 -15.62
CA HIS A 123 -13.38 -11.26 -14.71
C HIS A 123 -14.34 -11.28 -13.51
N PRO A 124 -15.64 -11.62 -13.72
CA PRO A 124 -16.65 -11.56 -12.66
C PRO A 124 -16.33 -12.51 -11.49
N ASP A 125 -15.63 -13.60 -11.77
CA ASP A 125 -15.18 -14.57 -10.75
C ASP A 125 -13.91 -14.14 -10.01
N GLY A 126 -13.31 -13.04 -10.44
CA GLY A 126 -12.10 -12.47 -9.86
C GLY A 126 -10.86 -12.68 -10.74
N LEU A 127 -10.04 -11.64 -10.82
CA LEU A 127 -8.72 -11.65 -11.43
C LEU A 127 -7.67 -11.72 -10.33
N ASN A 128 -6.79 -12.71 -10.40
CA ASN A 128 -5.64 -12.82 -9.52
C ASN A 128 -4.40 -12.32 -10.26
N VAL A 129 -3.82 -11.20 -9.82
CA VAL A 129 -2.76 -10.55 -10.58
C VAL A 129 -1.65 -9.97 -9.71
N ILE A 130 -0.41 -10.14 -10.17
CA ILE A 130 0.75 -9.39 -9.71
C ILE A 130 0.99 -8.28 -10.72
N ALA A 131 0.64 -7.05 -10.35
CA ALA A 131 0.79 -5.86 -11.18
C ALA A 131 2.16 -5.21 -10.94
N ILE A 132 3.01 -5.24 -11.96
CA ILE A 132 4.33 -4.61 -11.93
C ILE A 132 4.25 -3.34 -12.78
N GLY A 133 4.62 -2.19 -12.22
CA GLY A 133 4.56 -0.98 -13.03
C GLY A 133 5.16 0.26 -12.42
N GLY A 134 5.09 1.33 -13.20
CA GLY A 134 5.66 2.63 -12.91
C GLY A 134 4.62 3.74 -12.83
N ASN A 135 4.88 4.86 -13.51
CA ASN A 135 4.06 6.07 -13.47
C ASN A 135 2.61 5.87 -13.90
N LYS A 136 2.33 4.92 -14.80
CA LYS A 136 0.96 4.67 -15.27
C LYS A 136 0.05 4.17 -14.15
N LEU A 137 0.60 3.40 -13.20
CA LEU A 137 -0.15 2.95 -12.04
C LEU A 137 -0.60 4.10 -11.14
N SER A 138 0.17 5.20 -11.07
CA SER A 138 -0.15 6.33 -10.18
C SER A 138 -1.34 7.18 -10.64
N ARG A 139 -1.79 7.05 -11.89
CA ARG A 139 -2.83 7.90 -12.47
C ARG A 139 -3.87 7.10 -13.26
N GLY A 140 -5.14 7.27 -12.90
CA GLY A 140 -6.27 6.75 -13.69
C GLY A 140 -6.47 5.24 -13.66
N LEU A 141 -5.75 4.49 -12.82
CA LEU A 141 -5.91 3.06 -12.67
C LEU A 141 -6.37 2.72 -11.26
N THR A 142 -7.39 1.88 -11.17
CA THR A 142 -7.83 1.29 -9.90
C THR A 142 -7.18 -0.08 -9.76
N LEU A 143 -6.70 -0.41 -8.56
CA LEU A 143 -6.18 -1.73 -8.20
C LEU A 143 -7.22 -2.43 -7.34
N GLU A 144 -8.13 -3.15 -8.02
CA GLU A 144 -9.19 -3.88 -7.35
C GLU A 144 -8.60 -5.06 -6.56
N GLY A 145 -9.16 -5.32 -5.38
CA GLY A 145 -8.71 -6.44 -4.56
C GLY A 145 -7.26 -6.35 -4.08
N LEU A 146 -6.67 -5.14 -4.02
CA LEU A 146 -5.28 -4.96 -3.59
C LEU A 146 -5.09 -5.41 -2.15
N THR A 147 -4.17 -6.34 -1.93
CA THR A 147 -3.77 -6.86 -0.62
C THR A 147 -2.33 -6.48 -0.29
N THR A 148 -1.39 -6.93 -1.09
CA THR A 148 0.03 -6.73 -0.82
C THR A 148 0.62 -5.68 -1.76
N SER A 149 1.31 -4.71 -1.20
CA SER A 149 2.02 -3.68 -1.96
C SER A 149 3.52 -3.73 -1.63
N TYR A 150 4.33 -4.04 -2.63
CA TYR A 150 5.78 -3.90 -2.54
C TYR A 150 6.18 -2.57 -3.18
N PHE A 151 6.34 -1.55 -2.33
CA PHE A 151 6.47 -0.16 -2.75
C PHE A 151 7.83 0.40 -2.34
N LEU A 152 8.76 0.48 -3.28
CA LEU A 152 10.12 1.00 -3.07
C LEU A 152 10.43 2.23 -3.92
N ARG A 153 9.47 2.71 -4.70
CA ARG A 153 9.69 3.85 -5.56
C ARG A 153 9.86 5.14 -4.78
N HIS A 154 11.00 5.76 -4.97
CA HIS A 154 11.30 7.08 -4.42
C HIS A 154 10.78 8.20 -5.33
N THR A 155 10.09 9.15 -4.76
CA THR A 155 9.81 10.46 -5.37
C THR A 155 10.00 11.54 -4.31
N LYS A 156 10.67 12.62 -4.69
CA LYS A 156 10.85 13.76 -3.79
C LYS A 156 9.68 14.75 -3.82
N MET A 157 8.61 14.44 -4.55
CA MET A 157 7.43 15.28 -4.71
C MET A 157 6.31 14.80 -3.81
N TYR A 158 5.79 15.63 -2.93
CA TYR A 158 4.64 15.37 -2.06
C TYR A 158 3.44 14.92 -2.88
N ASP A 159 3.03 15.74 -3.86
CA ASP A 159 1.86 15.50 -4.67
C ASP A 159 1.92 14.13 -5.37
N SER A 160 3.09 13.73 -5.81
CA SER A 160 3.29 12.43 -6.45
C SER A 160 3.23 11.28 -5.44
N LEU A 161 3.83 11.45 -4.26
CA LEU A 161 3.82 10.40 -3.24
C LEU A 161 2.40 10.22 -2.67
N MET A 162 1.67 11.31 -2.45
CA MET A 162 0.26 11.25 -2.03
C MET A 162 -0.64 10.58 -3.07
N GLN A 163 -0.44 10.88 -4.36
CA GLN A 163 -1.18 10.20 -5.43
C GLN A 163 -0.93 8.70 -5.47
N MET A 164 0.27 8.25 -5.14
CA MET A 164 0.60 6.83 -5.03
C MET A 164 0.00 6.21 -3.76
N GLY A 165 -0.05 6.95 -2.67
CA GLY A 165 -0.65 6.51 -1.40
C GLY A 165 -2.15 6.24 -1.46
N ARG A 166 -2.86 6.72 -2.49
CA ARG A 166 -4.30 6.47 -2.69
C ARG A 166 -4.67 4.99 -2.80
N TRP A 167 -3.72 4.11 -3.13
CA TRP A 167 -3.95 2.68 -3.21
C TRP A 167 -4.06 2.04 -1.83
N PHE A 168 -3.42 2.65 -0.83
CA PHE A 168 -3.40 2.16 0.53
C PHE A 168 -4.64 2.68 1.26
N GLY A 169 -5.57 1.81 1.55
CA GLY A 169 -6.80 2.23 2.18
C GLY A 169 -7.64 1.06 2.65
N TYR A 170 -8.76 1.41 3.25
CA TYR A 170 -9.74 0.46 3.75
C TYR A 170 -10.19 -0.52 2.66
N ARG A 171 -10.31 -1.81 3.03
CA ARG A 171 -10.72 -2.90 2.15
C ARG A 171 -11.72 -3.78 2.87
N HIS A 172 -13.01 -3.58 2.57
CA HIS A 172 -14.08 -4.33 3.22
C HIS A 172 -13.91 -5.85 3.04
N GLY A 173 -13.91 -6.58 4.17
CA GLY A 173 -13.87 -8.03 4.23
C GLY A 173 -12.47 -8.67 4.10
N TYR A 174 -11.40 -7.86 3.96
CA TYR A 174 -10.02 -8.34 3.95
C TYR A 174 -8.99 -7.29 4.43
N GLU A 175 -9.39 -6.44 5.37
CA GLU A 175 -8.54 -5.40 5.97
C GLU A 175 -7.30 -5.98 6.66
N ASP A 176 -7.47 -7.12 7.30
CA ASP A 176 -6.42 -7.89 7.98
C ASP A 176 -5.35 -8.45 7.02
N LEU A 177 -5.67 -8.54 5.73
CA LEU A 177 -4.75 -9.03 4.70
C LEU A 177 -3.95 -7.91 4.02
N VAL A 178 -4.25 -6.64 4.31
CA VAL A 178 -3.58 -5.53 3.64
C VAL A 178 -2.21 -5.28 4.25
N LYS A 179 -1.16 -5.40 3.44
CA LYS A 179 0.24 -5.21 3.84
C LYS A 179 0.99 -4.31 2.86
N VAL A 180 1.79 -3.41 3.40
CA VAL A 180 2.70 -2.55 2.61
C VAL A 180 4.13 -2.86 3.02
N HIS A 181 4.91 -3.37 2.07
CA HIS A 181 6.35 -3.56 2.22
C HIS A 181 7.06 -2.37 1.58
N THR A 182 7.75 -1.60 2.39
CA THR A 182 8.43 -0.38 1.94
C THR A 182 9.73 -0.14 2.71
N SER A 183 10.54 0.84 2.28
CA SER A 183 11.74 1.21 3.01
C SER A 183 11.40 2.08 4.23
N ALA A 184 12.25 2.03 5.26
CA ALA A 184 12.11 2.89 6.45
C ALA A 184 12.02 4.37 6.08
N LYS A 185 12.81 4.82 5.11
CA LYS A 185 12.78 6.19 4.60
C LYS A 185 11.43 6.58 4.00
N LEU A 186 10.84 5.71 3.16
CA LEU A 186 9.52 5.97 2.58
C LEU A 186 8.42 5.93 3.65
N LEU A 187 8.55 5.06 4.63
CA LEU A 187 7.62 5.01 5.76
C LEU A 187 7.62 6.35 6.52
N THR A 188 8.81 6.87 6.86
CA THR A 188 8.96 8.19 7.50
C THR A 188 8.34 9.30 6.65
N TRP A 189 8.54 9.27 5.34
CA TRP A 189 7.95 10.26 4.44
C TRP A 189 6.43 10.17 4.39
N PHE A 190 5.85 8.98 4.36
CA PHE A 190 4.39 8.81 4.43
C PHE A 190 3.82 9.28 5.76
N GLN A 191 4.47 8.98 6.88
CA GLN A 191 4.06 9.48 8.20
C GLN A 191 4.02 11.00 8.23
N TRP A 192 5.09 11.64 7.75
CA TRP A 192 5.14 13.08 7.67
C TRP A 192 4.08 13.68 6.73
N LEU A 193 3.79 13.05 5.60
CA LEU A 193 2.71 13.47 4.70
C LEU A 193 1.32 13.39 5.34
N VAL A 194 1.07 12.38 6.18
CA VAL A 194 -0.18 12.27 6.94
C VAL A 194 -0.32 13.45 7.91
N GLU A 195 0.75 13.85 8.59
CA GLU A 195 0.75 15.00 9.48
C GLU A 195 0.47 16.30 8.72
N VAL A 196 1.12 16.49 7.57
CA VAL A 196 0.87 17.65 6.70
C VAL A 196 -0.58 17.71 6.24
N GLU A 197 -1.13 16.57 5.83
CA GLU A 197 -2.52 16.47 5.36
C GLU A 197 -3.51 16.80 6.49
N GLN A 198 -3.25 16.33 7.69
CA GLN A 198 -4.06 16.66 8.87
C GLN A 198 -4.01 18.16 9.21
N HIS A 199 -2.84 18.80 9.11
CA HIS A 199 -2.70 20.23 9.29
C HIS A 199 -3.50 21.03 8.25
N VAL A 200 -3.39 20.65 6.98
CA VAL A 200 -4.14 21.30 5.88
C VAL A 200 -5.65 21.16 6.10
N ARG A 201 -6.13 19.97 6.46
CA ARG A 201 -7.56 19.75 6.77
C ARG A 201 -8.03 20.58 7.95
N SER A 202 -7.23 20.66 9.00
CA SER A 202 -7.54 21.46 10.19
C SER A 202 -7.60 22.96 9.86
N ASP A 203 -6.69 23.46 9.02
CA ASP A 203 -6.71 24.85 8.56
C ASP A 203 -7.96 25.13 7.74
N ILE A 204 -8.28 24.28 6.77
CA ILE A 204 -9.50 24.42 5.95
C ILE A 204 -10.75 24.41 6.81
N ALA A 205 -10.86 23.51 7.79
CA ALA A 205 -12.00 23.45 8.70
C ALA A 205 -12.14 24.73 9.52
N ARG A 206 -11.04 25.30 10.02
CA ARG A 206 -11.04 26.58 10.76
C ARG A 206 -11.50 27.75 9.90
N TYR A 207 -11.10 27.80 8.64
CA TYR A 207 -11.51 28.83 7.70
C TYR A 207 -12.99 28.71 7.35
N ALA A 208 -13.48 27.49 7.14
CA ALA A 208 -14.91 27.25 6.89
C ALA A 208 -15.79 27.76 8.03
N VAL A 209 -15.40 27.56 9.30
CA VAL A 209 -16.11 28.09 10.48
C VAL A 209 -16.11 29.62 10.50
N ARG A 210 -15.06 30.26 9.97
CA ARG A 210 -14.96 31.74 9.92
C ARG A 210 -15.65 32.34 8.69
N GLY A 211 -16.25 31.54 7.81
CA GLY A 211 -16.92 32.00 6.59
C GLY A 211 -15.99 32.62 5.55
N MET A 212 -14.68 32.27 5.62
CA MET A 212 -13.70 32.79 4.65
C MET A 212 -13.85 32.11 3.30
N THR A 213 -13.65 32.89 2.25
CA THR A 213 -13.68 32.38 0.86
C THR A 213 -12.34 31.69 0.52
N PRO A 214 -12.30 30.81 -0.50
CA PRO A 214 -11.07 30.20 -0.97
C PRO A 214 -9.98 31.21 -1.40
N GLU A 215 -10.36 32.40 -1.83
CA GLU A 215 -9.46 33.47 -2.24
C GLU A 215 -8.74 34.13 -1.04
N GLU A 216 -9.39 34.14 0.11
CA GLU A 216 -8.83 34.63 1.37
C GLU A 216 -7.98 33.60 2.11
N LEU A 217 -7.99 32.36 1.59
CA LEU A 217 -7.41 31.20 2.22
C LEU A 217 -5.96 31.01 1.82
N ALA A 218 -5.03 31.25 2.74
CA ALA A 218 -3.64 30.89 2.57
C ALA A 218 -3.34 29.53 3.22
N VAL A 219 -3.37 28.45 2.44
CA VAL A 219 -3.02 27.11 2.92
C VAL A 219 -1.53 27.05 3.23
N ARG A 220 -1.19 26.71 4.47
CA ARG A 220 0.19 26.57 4.93
C ARG A 220 0.60 25.11 4.86
N ILE A 221 1.65 24.83 4.09
CA ILE A 221 2.21 23.50 3.96
C ILE A 221 3.63 23.51 4.56
N PRO A 222 3.88 22.71 5.61
CA PRO A 222 5.22 22.61 6.20
C PRO A 222 6.24 22.16 5.15
N LEU A 223 7.44 22.73 5.20
CA LEU A 223 8.54 22.35 4.33
C LEU A 223 9.29 21.17 4.94
N HIS A 224 9.63 20.21 4.10
CA HIS A 224 10.49 19.10 4.47
C HIS A 224 11.92 19.33 3.95
N SER A 225 12.93 18.87 4.67
CA SER A 225 14.33 19.06 4.29
C SER A 225 14.71 18.39 2.97
N GLU A 226 14.12 17.24 2.67
CA GLU A 226 14.45 16.43 1.49
C GLU A 226 13.37 16.42 0.41
N MET A 227 12.12 16.75 0.74
CA MET A 227 10.99 16.68 -0.19
C MET A 227 10.56 18.05 -0.68
N LYS A 228 10.05 18.11 -1.91
CA LYS A 228 9.42 19.29 -2.50
C LYS A 228 7.91 19.10 -2.49
N ILE A 229 7.16 20.17 -2.25
CA ILE A 229 5.68 20.14 -2.22
C ILE A 229 5.15 19.69 -3.58
N ALA A 230 5.59 20.35 -4.65
CA ALA A 230 5.22 20.04 -6.03
C ALA A 230 6.31 20.54 -7.01
N SER A 231 6.07 20.35 -8.31
CA SER A 231 6.96 20.85 -9.35
C SER A 231 7.04 22.39 -9.33
N SER A 232 8.16 22.96 -9.76
CA SER A 232 8.36 24.41 -9.82
C SER A 232 7.27 25.13 -10.62
N SER A 233 6.71 24.50 -11.65
CA SER A 233 5.61 25.06 -12.43
C SER A 233 4.31 25.20 -11.62
N LYS A 234 4.03 24.27 -10.72
CA LYS A 234 2.86 24.32 -9.83
C LYS A 234 3.07 25.30 -8.65
N MET A 235 4.33 25.55 -8.29
CA MET A 235 4.71 26.38 -7.14
C MET A 235 4.96 27.86 -7.51
N LYS A 236 4.60 28.29 -8.71
CA LYS A 236 4.88 29.68 -9.18
C LYS A 236 4.35 30.76 -8.25
N ASN A 237 3.19 30.54 -7.65
CA ASN A 237 2.53 31.51 -6.76
C ASN A 237 2.73 31.19 -5.27
N ALA A 238 3.56 30.18 -4.95
CA ALA A 238 3.83 29.85 -3.56
C ALA A 238 4.89 30.78 -2.96
N VAL A 239 4.61 31.27 -1.78
CA VAL A 239 5.53 32.15 -1.03
C VAL A 239 6.06 31.36 0.18
N LYS A 240 7.38 31.43 0.40
CA LYS A 240 8.00 30.85 1.59
C LYS A 240 7.80 31.79 2.77
N VAL A 241 7.08 31.32 3.77
CA VAL A 241 6.83 32.07 5.01
C VAL A 241 7.54 31.36 6.16
N TYR A 242 8.22 32.10 6.98
CA TYR A 242 8.78 31.63 8.24
C TYR A 242 7.75 31.86 9.34
N ALA A 243 7.49 30.83 10.16
CA ALA A 243 6.69 31.02 11.35
C ALA A 243 7.52 31.84 12.35
N ASP A 244 7.15 33.09 12.53
CA ASP A 244 7.72 33.95 13.56
C ASP A 244 6.72 34.06 14.72
N TYR A 245 7.15 33.64 15.89
CA TYR A 245 6.35 33.70 17.11
C TYR A 245 6.68 34.98 17.92
N GLN A 246 7.52 35.86 17.41
CA GLN A 246 7.83 37.13 18.08
C GLN A 246 6.57 37.97 18.18
N GLY A 247 6.24 38.39 19.40
CA GLY A 247 5.07 39.21 19.69
C GLY A 247 3.75 38.44 19.81
N ILE A 248 3.74 37.10 19.69
CA ILE A 248 2.56 36.28 19.95
C ILE A 248 2.68 35.71 21.37
N GLN A 249 1.85 36.18 22.28
CA GLN A 249 1.72 35.57 23.58
C GLN A 249 0.81 34.33 23.45
N VAL A 250 1.41 33.15 23.48
CA VAL A 250 0.64 31.88 23.54
C VAL A 250 0.46 31.51 25.00
N GLN A 251 -0.78 31.60 25.47
CA GLN A 251 -1.12 31.21 26.83
C GLN A 251 -2.03 29.96 26.78
N THR A 252 -1.62 28.91 27.45
CA THR A 252 -2.46 27.73 27.64
C THR A 252 -3.52 28.03 28.72
N ILE A 253 -4.76 28.18 28.30
CA ILE A 253 -5.89 28.51 29.19
C ILE A 253 -6.40 27.27 29.94
N ARG A 254 -6.23 26.08 29.36
CA ARG A 254 -6.60 24.79 29.97
C ARG A 254 -5.49 23.78 29.79
N LEU A 255 -5.01 23.24 30.89
CA LEU A 255 -4.13 22.08 30.88
C LEU A 255 -5.00 20.81 30.70
N PRO A 256 -4.59 19.85 29.86
CA PRO A 256 -5.33 18.61 29.65
C PRO A 256 -5.07 17.65 30.83
N VAL A 257 -5.53 18.03 32.03
CA VAL A 257 -5.28 17.29 33.30
C VAL A 257 -5.89 15.88 33.31
N GLU A 258 -6.86 15.62 32.45
CA GLU A 258 -7.53 14.30 32.33
C GLU A 258 -6.93 13.44 31.19
N ASP A 259 -6.01 13.95 30.39
CA ASP A 259 -5.39 13.23 29.27
C ASP A 259 -3.93 12.88 29.61
N GLU A 260 -3.78 11.73 30.28
CA GLU A 260 -2.48 11.21 30.73
C GLU A 260 -1.46 11.07 29.59
N LYS A 261 -1.90 10.72 28.40
CA LYS A 261 -1.04 10.58 27.20
C LYS A 261 -0.48 11.93 26.75
N ARG A 262 -1.27 12.99 26.79
CA ARG A 262 -0.80 14.35 26.47
C ARG A 262 0.11 14.90 27.54
N LEU A 263 -0.15 14.59 28.81
CA LEU A 263 0.71 14.99 29.92
C LEU A 263 2.09 14.33 29.79
N LEU A 264 2.15 13.03 29.51
CA LEU A 264 3.41 12.30 29.28
C LEU A 264 4.18 12.81 28.07
N ASN A 265 3.50 13.12 26.97
CA ASN A 265 4.14 13.73 25.79
C ASN A 265 4.71 15.12 26.09
N ASN A 266 4.01 15.94 26.88
CA ASN A 266 4.51 17.24 27.29
C ASN A 266 5.73 17.14 28.21
N LEU A 267 5.74 16.16 29.13
CA LEU A 267 6.91 15.88 29.98
C LEU A 267 8.13 15.44 29.15
N SER A 268 7.94 14.54 28.21
CA SER A 268 9.03 14.03 27.35
C SER A 268 9.60 15.08 26.40
N SER A 269 8.85 16.14 26.09
CA SER A 269 9.33 17.24 25.25
C SER A 269 10.05 18.33 26.02
N THR A 270 10.07 18.26 27.36
CA THR A 270 10.69 19.27 28.24
C THR A 270 12.03 18.79 28.84
N THR A 271 12.37 17.51 28.64
CA THR A 271 13.66 16.90 28.95
C THR A 271 14.52 16.77 27.70
#